data_e415034d38f67d6c7b4343f53a85ed80
#
_entry.id   e415034d38f67d6c7b4343f53a85ed80
#
_cell.length_a   1.000
_cell.length_b   1.000
_cell.length_c   1.000
_cell.angle_alpha   90.00
_cell.angle_beta   90.00
_cell.angle_gamma   90.00
#
_symmetry.space_group_name_H-M   'P 1'
#
loop_
_entity.id
_entity.type
_entity.pdbx_description
1 polymer ?
#
loop_
_entity_poly.entity_id
_entity_poly.type
_entity_poly.pdbx_seq_one_letter_code
_entity_poly.pdbx_strand_id
1 'polypeptide(L)'
;MKAYAASARDRRRAAIGTAAFAVAPATVAGVVPWLLTRWEVAAPVPGGVPAQVGGALLIGAGAAVIANSFVHFAVEGLGTPAPFAPPKHLVVGGLYRYVRNPMYVAIAAAVAGQGLLLGQPVLYVALAVGAIPVVAFVRLYEEPALARKFGADYEEYRRNVPRWLPRPTPWRPEGPESARG
;
A
#
# COMPACT_ATOMS: atom_id res chain seq x y z
N MET A 1 -6.21 -29.87 -12.60
CA MET A 1 -5.38 -29.07 -11.67
C MET A 1 -5.87 -29.32 -10.25
N LYS A 2 -5.14 -30.09 -9.41
CA LYS A 2 -5.53 -30.35 -8.01
C LYS A 2 -5.27 -29.08 -7.20
N ALA A 3 -6.32 -28.42 -6.74
CA ALA A 3 -6.24 -27.35 -5.76
C ALA A 3 -5.62 -27.93 -4.48
N TYR A 4 -4.39 -27.53 -4.17
CA TYR A 4 -3.70 -27.91 -2.94
C TYR A 4 -4.38 -27.15 -1.80
N ALA A 5 -5.24 -27.84 -1.05
CA ALA A 5 -5.92 -27.26 0.09
C ALA A 5 -4.84 -26.89 1.14
N ALA A 6 -4.62 -25.58 1.34
CA ALA A 6 -3.67 -25.07 2.33
C ALA A 6 -3.99 -25.65 3.72
N SER A 7 -2.99 -26.19 4.41
CA SER A 7 -3.16 -26.78 5.74
C SER A 7 -3.63 -25.74 6.76
N ALA A 8 -4.27 -26.17 7.85
CA ALA A 8 -4.68 -25.28 8.93
C ALA A 8 -3.48 -24.50 9.53
N ARG A 9 -2.28 -25.11 9.52
CA ARG A 9 -1.03 -24.46 9.94
C ARG A 9 -0.59 -23.36 8.99
N ASP A 10 -0.74 -23.57 7.66
CA ASP A 10 -0.37 -22.55 6.66
C ASP A 10 -1.31 -21.36 6.73
N ARG A 11 -2.61 -21.59 6.89
CA ARG A 11 -3.61 -20.55 7.10
C ARG A 11 -3.34 -19.73 8.37
N ARG A 12 -2.99 -20.40 9.49
CA ARG A 12 -2.66 -19.70 10.73
C ARG A 12 -1.37 -18.87 10.60
N ARG A 13 -0.33 -19.39 9.95
CA ARG A 13 0.92 -18.65 9.69
C ARG A 13 0.68 -17.43 8.80
N ALA A 14 -0.12 -17.58 7.75
CA ALA A 14 -0.51 -16.47 6.88
C ALA A 14 -1.31 -15.41 7.65
N ALA A 15 -2.28 -15.80 8.48
CA ALA A 15 -3.06 -14.89 9.31
C ALA A 15 -2.19 -14.13 10.33
N ILE A 16 -1.26 -14.81 11.01
CA ILE A 16 -0.32 -14.17 11.96
C ILE A 16 0.60 -13.20 11.21
N GLY A 17 1.13 -13.58 10.05
CA GLY A 17 1.98 -12.71 9.24
C GLY A 17 1.23 -11.49 8.73
N THR A 18 -0.01 -11.65 8.29
CA THR A 18 -0.89 -10.55 7.86
C THR A 18 -1.21 -9.62 9.02
N ALA A 19 -1.56 -10.16 10.20
CA ALA A 19 -1.81 -9.37 11.40
C ALA A 19 -0.56 -8.60 11.85
N ALA A 20 0.61 -9.25 11.86
CA ALA A 20 1.87 -8.60 12.19
C ALA A 20 2.23 -7.48 11.20
N PHE A 21 1.97 -7.70 9.91
CA PHE A 21 2.20 -6.67 8.90
C PHE A 21 1.21 -5.50 9.02
N ALA A 22 -0.04 -5.74 9.45
CA ALA A 22 -1.04 -4.69 9.66
C ALA A 22 -0.65 -3.69 10.76
N VAL A 23 0.24 -4.09 11.69
CA VAL A 23 0.75 -3.19 12.74
C VAL A 23 1.46 -1.99 12.16
N ALA A 24 2.26 -2.13 11.10
CA ALA A 24 3.01 -1.01 10.52
C ALA A 24 2.10 0.07 9.91
N PRO A 25 1.15 -0.23 8.99
CA PRO A 25 0.20 0.77 8.50
C PRO A 25 -0.69 1.35 9.61
N ALA A 26 -1.13 0.54 10.58
CA ALA A 26 -1.92 1.03 11.71
C ALA A 26 -1.12 2.00 12.59
N THR A 27 0.17 1.73 12.81
CA THR A 27 1.05 2.63 13.55
C THR A 27 1.24 3.94 12.79
N VAL A 28 1.58 3.89 11.51
CA VAL A 28 1.86 5.10 10.72
C VAL A 28 0.61 5.93 10.46
N ALA A 29 -0.52 5.31 10.15
CA ALA A 29 -1.77 6.02 9.84
C ALA A 29 -2.64 6.32 11.07
N GLY A 30 -2.40 5.67 12.21
CA GLY A 30 -3.20 5.83 13.43
C GLY A 30 -2.39 6.36 14.61
N VAL A 31 -1.44 5.56 15.11
CA VAL A 31 -0.71 5.87 16.35
C VAL A 31 0.14 7.14 16.20
N VAL A 32 0.90 7.29 15.11
CA VAL A 32 1.75 8.47 14.89
C VAL A 32 0.92 9.76 14.79
N PRO A 33 -0.14 9.86 13.98
CA PRO A 33 -1.03 11.02 13.98
C PRO A 33 -1.64 11.32 15.35
N TRP A 34 -2.08 10.28 16.08
CA TRP A 34 -2.61 10.47 17.41
C TRP A 34 -1.57 11.00 18.40
N LEU A 35 -0.35 10.50 18.41
CA LEU A 35 0.73 10.98 19.26
C LEU A 35 1.07 12.45 19.00
N LEU A 36 1.04 12.87 17.73
CA LEU A 36 1.38 14.22 17.32
C LEU A 36 0.25 15.22 17.56
N THR A 37 -1.02 14.80 17.47
CA THR A 37 -2.15 15.72 17.45
C THR A 37 -3.19 15.44 18.53
N ARG A 38 -3.16 14.28 19.18
CA ARG A 38 -4.23 13.74 20.04
C ARG A 38 -5.60 13.74 19.36
N TRP A 39 -5.59 13.84 18.02
CA TRP A 39 -6.78 14.05 17.17
C TRP A 39 -7.57 15.32 17.52
N GLU A 40 -6.90 16.32 18.09
CA GLU A 40 -7.48 17.63 18.36
C GLU A 40 -7.68 18.39 17.05
N VAL A 41 -8.85 19.00 16.90
CA VAL A 41 -9.16 19.83 15.73
C VAL A 41 -8.66 21.25 16.01
N ALA A 42 -7.81 21.76 15.11
CA ALA A 42 -7.38 23.17 15.18
C ALA A 42 -8.57 24.11 14.89
N ALA A 43 -8.69 25.18 15.65
CA ALA A 43 -9.73 26.17 15.42
C ALA A 43 -9.09 27.55 15.16
N PRO A 44 -9.35 28.17 13.98
CA PRO A 44 -10.13 27.68 12.84
C PRO A 44 -9.38 26.64 11.99
N VAL A 45 -10.11 25.69 11.38
CA VAL A 45 -9.51 24.74 10.43
C VAL A 45 -9.19 25.48 9.13
N PRO A 46 -7.92 25.49 8.66
CA PRO A 46 -7.56 26.07 7.39
C PRO A 46 -8.33 25.42 6.22
N GLY A 47 -8.97 26.24 5.38
CA GLY A 47 -9.84 25.77 4.29
C GLY A 47 -11.24 25.34 4.71
N GLY A 48 -11.58 25.39 6.02
CA GLY A 48 -12.92 25.18 6.55
C GLY A 48 -13.54 23.82 6.20
N VAL A 49 -14.87 23.79 6.08
CA VAL A 49 -15.64 22.57 5.78
C VAL A 49 -15.20 21.85 4.50
N PRO A 50 -14.89 22.52 3.37
CA PRO A 50 -14.41 21.83 2.18
C PRO A 50 -13.13 21.01 2.42
N ALA A 51 -12.18 21.57 3.17
CA ALA A 51 -10.94 20.87 3.52
C ALA A 51 -11.22 19.65 4.43
N GLN A 52 -12.11 19.78 5.39
CA GLN A 52 -12.54 18.68 6.27
C GLN A 52 -13.21 17.56 5.49
N VAL A 53 -14.12 17.88 4.57
CA VAL A 53 -14.76 16.89 3.69
C VAL A 53 -13.74 16.19 2.82
N GLY A 54 -12.83 16.95 2.18
CA GLY A 54 -11.72 16.37 1.41
C GLY A 54 -10.85 15.45 2.25
N GLY A 55 -10.54 15.85 3.48
CA GLY A 55 -9.80 15.03 4.44
C GLY A 55 -10.49 13.71 4.78
N ALA A 56 -11.78 13.76 5.06
CA ALA A 56 -12.58 12.57 5.35
C ALA A 56 -12.63 11.61 4.14
N LEU A 57 -12.78 12.14 2.92
CA LEU A 57 -12.77 11.34 1.70
C LEU A 57 -11.40 10.67 1.47
N LEU A 58 -10.29 11.38 1.70
CA LEU A 58 -8.94 10.81 1.60
C LEU A 58 -8.71 9.70 2.62
N ILE A 59 -9.17 9.87 3.86
CA ILE A 59 -9.08 8.82 4.89
C ILE A 59 -9.87 7.59 4.47
N GLY A 60 -11.13 7.78 4.04
CA GLY A 60 -11.99 6.69 3.59
C GLY A 60 -11.41 5.94 2.38
N ALA A 61 -10.94 6.66 1.36
CA ALA A 61 -10.29 6.08 0.19
C ALA A 61 -9.00 5.34 0.58
N GLY A 62 -8.15 5.93 1.44
CA GLY A 62 -6.95 5.29 1.95
C GLY A 62 -7.25 3.98 2.68
N ALA A 63 -8.23 3.99 3.58
CA ALA A 63 -8.66 2.79 4.30
C ALA A 63 -9.17 1.69 3.36
N ALA A 64 -9.98 2.06 2.36
CA ALA A 64 -10.48 1.12 1.36
C ALA A 64 -9.34 0.48 0.54
N VAL A 65 -8.35 1.27 0.12
CA VAL A 65 -7.18 0.78 -0.62
C VAL A 65 -6.33 -0.14 0.26
N ILE A 66 -6.10 0.20 1.52
CA ILE A 66 -5.37 -0.65 2.48
C ILE A 66 -6.09 -1.98 2.63
N ALA A 67 -7.39 -1.96 2.91
CA ALA A 67 -8.20 -3.17 3.05
C ALA A 67 -8.18 -4.04 1.78
N ASN A 68 -8.36 -3.44 0.60
CA ASN A 68 -8.27 -4.12 -0.69
C ASN A 68 -6.88 -4.76 -0.90
N SER A 69 -5.80 -4.06 -0.57
CA SER A 69 -4.43 -4.58 -0.66
C SER A 69 -4.23 -5.82 0.22
N PHE A 70 -4.74 -5.80 1.45
CA PHE A 70 -4.69 -6.98 2.33
C PHE A 70 -5.44 -8.18 1.77
N VAL A 71 -6.64 -7.95 1.19
CA VAL A 71 -7.42 -9.02 0.56
C VAL A 71 -6.66 -9.63 -0.62
N HIS A 72 -6.08 -8.82 -1.50
CA HIS A 72 -5.29 -9.31 -2.64
C HIS A 72 -4.06 -10.11 -2.21
N PHE A 73 -3.33 -9.64 -1.20
CA PHE A 73 -2.19 -10.42 -0.66
C PHE A 73 -2.63 -11.73 -0.02
N ALA A 74 -3.75 -11.76 0.66
CA ALA A 74 -4.26 -12.99 1.28
C ALA A 74 -4.73 -14.01 0.24
N VAL A 75 -5.37 -13.54 -0.85
CA VAL A 75 -6.01 -14.40 -1.85
C VAL A 75 -5.02 -14.79 -2.97
N GLU A 76 -4.26 -13.83 -3.50
CA GLU A 76 -3.39 -14.06 -4.67
C GLU A 76 -1.94 -14.37 -4.28
N GLY A 77 -1.45 -13.75 -3.22
CA GLY A 77 -0.02 -13.78 -2.88
C GLY A 77 0.45 -15.07 -2.23
N LEU A 78 -0.44 -15.89 -1.64
CA LEU A 78 -0.07 -17.04 -0.80
C LEU A 78 1.07 -16.70 0.20
N GLY A 79 1.16 -15.45 0.59
CA GLY A 79 2.18 -14.89 1.48
C GLY A 79 1.71 -13.57 2.07
N THR A 80 2.57 -12.94 2.85
CA THR A 80 2.32 -11.60 3.40
C THR A 80 3.08 -10.56 2.57
N PRO A 81 2.61 -9.29 2.54
CA PRO A 81 3.40 -8.20 1.96
C PRO A 81 4.70 -7.92 2.73
N ALA A 82 4.98 -8.70 3.77
CA ALA A 82 6.16 -8.55 4.60
C ALA A 82 7.44 -8.97 3.84
N PRO A 83 8.51 -8.18 3.90
CA PRO A 83 9.76 -8.45 3.19
C PRO A 83 10.47 -9.74 3.63
N PHE A 84 10.15 -10.27 4.83
CA PHE A 84 10.68 -11.52 5.37
C PHE A 84 9.86 -12.76 4.95
N ALA A 85 8.69 -12.59 4.30
CA ALA A 85 7.88 -13.68 3.75
C ALA A 85 7.30 -13.25 2.38
N PRO A 86 8.17 -12.98 1.38
CA PRO A 86 7.73 -12.46 0.10
C PRO A 86 6.79 -13.43 -0.60
N PRO A 87 5.74 -12.95 -1.30
CA PRO A 87 4.73 -13.76 -1.95
C PRO A 87 5.37 -14.77 -2.92
N LYS A 88 4.77 -15.95 -3.10
CA LYS A 88 5.25 -16.97 -4.02
C LYS A 88 5.17 -16.54 -5.49
N HIS A 89 4.20 -15.68 -5.81
CA HIS A 89 3.96 -15.12 -7.13
C HIS A 89 3.99 -13.60 -7.08
N LEU A 90 4.41 -12.97 -8.18
CA LEU A 90 4.38 -11.51 -8.30
C LEU A 90 2.90 -11.06 -8.30
N VAL A 91 2.53 -10.22 -7.32
CA VAL A 91 1.17 -9.69 -7.21
C VAL A 91 1.06 -8.48 -8.14
N VAL A 92 0.30 -8.64 -9.21
CA VAL A 92 0.06 -7.60 -10.22
C VAL A 92 -1.44 -7.37 -10.48
N GLY A 93 -2.30 -7.93 -9.61
CA GLY A 93 -3.75 -7.80 -9.67
C GLY A 93 -4.28 -6.51 -9.07
N GLY A 94 -5.55 -6.20 -9.28
CA GLY A 94 -6.24 -5.08 -8.65
C GLY A 94 -5.55 -3.73 -8.84
N LEU A 95 -5.30 -3.02 -7.75
CA LEU A 95 -4.66 -1.70 -7.73
C LEU A 95 -3.18 -1.73 -8.14
N TYR A 96 -2.51 -2.90 -8.03
CA TYR A 96 -1.14 -3.07 -8.48
C TYR A 96 -0.97 -2.95 -10.00
N ARG A 97 -2.05 -2.97 -10.76
CA ARG A 97 -2.06 -2.68 -12.20
C ARG A 97 -1.95 -1.19 -12.52
N TYR A 98 -2.17 -0.33 -11.55
CA TYR A 98 -2.15 1.12 -11.69
C TYR A 98 -0.90 1.75 -11.07
N VAL A 99 -0.46 1.23 -9.93
CA VAL A 99 0.68 1.75 -9.17
C VAL A 99 1.35 0.59 -8.42
N ARG A 100 2.70 0.60 -8.36
CA ARG A 100 3.43 -0.52 -7.73
C ARG A 100 3.31 -0.55 -6.20
N ASN A 101 3.10 0.60 -5.59
CA ASN A 101 3.05 0.76 -4.14
C ASN A 101 1.71 1.35 -3.63
N PRO A 102 0.55 0.73 -3.94
CA PRO A 102 -0.75 1.30 -3.60
C PRO A 102 -0.96 1.46 -2.09
N MET A 103 -0.42 0.55 -1.27
CA MET A 103 -0.56 0.61 0.18
C MET A 103 0.18 1.80 0.79
N TYR A 104 1.41 2.08 0.36
CA TYR A 104 2.15 3.25 0.84
C TYR A 104 1.47 4.57 0.42
N VAL A 105 0.96 4.63 -0.82
CA VAL A 105 0.18 5.79 -1.30
C VAL A 105 -1.09 5.98 -0.47
N ALA A 106 -1.78 4.90 -0.14
CA ALA A 106 -3.00 4.94 0.68
C ALA A 106 -2.73 5.40 2.12
N ILE A 107 -1.64 4.93 2.73
CA ILE A 107 -1.20 5.39 4.06
C ILE A 107 -0.90 6.89 4.03
N ALA A 108 -0.16 7.34 3.00
CA ALA A 108 0.14 8.76 2.82
C ALA A 108 -1.13 9.60 2.65
N ALA A 109 -2.10 9.13 1.85
CA ALA A 109 -3.40 9.78 1.67
C ALA A 109 -4.19 9.84 2.99
N ALA A 110 -4.19 8.77 3.78
CA ALA A 110 -4.88 8.75 5.07
C ALA A 110 -4.26 9.75 6.09
N VAL A 111 -2.93 9.85 6.15
CA VAL A 111 -2.25 10.82 7.01
C VAL A 111 -2.48 12.27 6.52
N ALA A 112 -2.37 12.51 5.21
CA ALA A 112 -2.68 13.83 4.62
C ALA A 112 -4.15 14.22 4.85
N GLY A 113 -5.06 13.25 4.72
CA GLY A 113 -6.49 13.42 5.00
C GLY A 113 -6.75 13.83 6.44
N GLN A 114 -6.05 13.24 7.41
CA GLN A 114 -6.13 13.66 8.82
C GLN A 114 -5.59 15.09 8.99
N GLY A 115 -4.51 15.47 8.29
CA GLY A 115 -4.00 16.83 8.28
C GLY A 115 -5.06 17.86 7.83
N LEU A 116 -5.81 17.54 6.78
CA LEU A 116 -6.93 18.37 6.29
C LEU A 116 -8.11 18.38 7.27
N LEU A 117 -8.52 17.20 7.73
CA LEU A 117 -9.70 17.04 8.60
C LEU A 117 -9.51 17.77 9.94
N LEU A 118 -8.31 17.66 10.53
CA LEU A 118 -7.99 18.21 11.83
C LEU A 118 -7.38 19.62 11.76
N GLY A 119 -7.01 20.09 10.56
CA GLY A 119 -6.29 21.36 10.40
C GLY A 119 -4.88 21.35 10.99
N GLN A 120 -4.21 20.20 11.05
CA GLN A 120 -2.94 19.98 11.75
C GLN A 120 -1.75 19.88 10.77
N PRO A 121 -1.01 20.97 10.52
CA PRO A 121 0.10 21.00 9.55
C PRO A 121 1.28 20.10 9.94
N VAL A 122 1.42 19.76 11.21
CA VAL A 122 2.45 18.84 11.70
C VAL A 122 2.37 17.47 11.04
N LEU A 123 1.18 17.04 10.59
CA LEU A 123 1.00 15.77 9.90
C LEU A 123 1.61 15.77 8.50
N TYR A 124 1.65 16.92 7.81
CA TYR A 124 2.37 17.04 6.52
C TYR A 124 3.88 16.98 6.70
N VAL A 125 4.38 17.58 7.78
CA VAL A 125 5.80 17.49 8.14
C VAL A 125 6.16 16.04 8.46
N ALA A 126 5.35 15.37 9.29
CA ALA A 126 5.55 13.96 9.63
C ALA A 126 5.50 13.06 8.39
N LEU A 127 4.58 13.35 7.46
CA LEU A 127 4.48 12.62 6.19
C LEU A 127 5.74 12.83 5.32
N ALA A 128 6.22 14.06 5.17
CA ALA A 128 7.42 14.36 4.40
C ALA A 128 8.67 13.68 4.98
N VAL A 129 8.85 13.78 6.30
CA VAL A 129 9.97 13.13 7.00
C VAL A 129 9.86 11.60 6.91
N GLY A 130 8.66 11.04 7.15
CA GLY A 130 8.41 9.61 7.07
C GLY A 130 8.53 9.03 5.67
N ALA A 131 8.32 9.82 4.63
CA ALA A 131 8.50 9.39 3.24
C ALA A 131 9.97 9.06 2.91
N ILE A 132 10.93 9.72 3.56
CA ILE A 132 12.37 9.51 3.30
C ILE A 132 12.78 8.04 3.52
N PRO A 133 12.60 7.45 4.72
CA PRO A 133 12.96 6.06 4.96
C PRO A 133 12.13 5.09 4.12
N VAL A 134 10.85 5.38 3.85
CA VAL A 134 9.99 4.54 3.00
C VAL A 134 10.52 4.50 1.57
N VAL A 135 10.83 5.65 0.98
CA VAL A 135 11.39 5.72 -0.38
C VAL A 135 12.75 5.02 -0.45
N ALA A 136 13.60 5.22 0.56
CA ALA A 136 14.89 4.54 0.65
C ALA A 136 14.71 3.02 0.75
N PHE A 137 13.82 2.54 1.61
CA PHE A 137 13.53 1.11 1.79
C PHE A 137 13.02 0.47 0.49
N VAL A 138 12.05 1.11 -0.18
CA VAL A 138 11.52 0.59 -1.45
C VAL A 138 12.59 0.53 -2.52
N ARG A 139 13.41 1.58 -2.66
CA ARG A 139 14.45 1.64 -3.70
C ARG A 139 15.65 0.75 -3.44
N LEU A 140 16.09 0.67 -2.19
CA LEU A 140 17.36 0.02 -1.85
C LEU A 140 17.18 -1.43 -1.42
N TYR A 141 16.00 -1.81 -0.97
CA TYR A 141 15.75 -3.16 -0.47
C TYR A 141 14.62 -3.87 -1.21
N GLU A 142 13.40 -3.32 -1.24
CA GLU A 142 12.21 -4.02 -1.73
C GLU A 142 12.28 -4.29 -3.24
N GLU A 143 12.51 -3.27 -4.07
CA GLU A 143 12.60 -3.45 -5.52
C GLU A 143 13.77 -4.35 -5.95
N PRO A 144 14.99 -4.23 -5.41
CA PRO A 144 16.06 -5.17 -5.70
C PRO A 144 15.74 -6.61 -5.27
N ALA A 145 15.03 -6.80 -4.16
CA ALA A 145 14.61 -8.13 -3.70
C ALA A 145 13.58 -8.75 -4.66
N LEU A 146 12.60 -7.96 -5.12
CA LEU A 146 11.62 -8.39 -6.12
C LEU A 146 12.28 -8.70 -7.48
N ALA A 147 13.21 -7.87 -7.93
CA ALA A 147 13.95 -8.09 -9.17
C ALA A 147 14.78 -9.38 -9.12
N ARG A 148 15.47 -9.65 -8.02
CA ARG A 148 16.19 -10.91 -7.83
C ARG A 148 15.27 -12.13 -7.79
N LYS A 149 14.07 -11.99 -7.21
CA LYS A 149 13.15 -13.09 -7.04
C LYS A 149 12.34 -13.43 -8.30
N PHE A 150 11.86 -12.42 -9.01
CA PHE A 150 10.94 -12.58 -10.13
C PHE A 150 11.57 -12.27 -11.50
N GLY A 151 12.82 -11.77 -11.54
CA GLY A 151 13.57 -11.58 -12.77
C GLY A 151 12.85 -10.76 -13.82
N ALA A 152 12.72 -11.34 -15.02
CA ALA A 152 12.12 -10.69 -16.19
C ALA A 152 10.68 -10.21 -15.96
N ASP A 153 9.86 -10.98 -15.24
CA ASP A 153 8.47 -10.62 -14.94
C ASP A 153 8.38 -9.32 -14.13
N TYR A 154 9.29 -9.14 -13.15
CA TYR A 154 9.34 -7.91 -12.38
C TYR A 154 9.87 -6.73 -13.21
N GLU A 155 10.84 -6.95 -14.08
CA GLU A 155 11.38 -5.90 -14.95
C GLU A 155 10.33 -5.42 -15.98
N GLU A 156 9.52 -6.33 -16.53
CA GLU A 156 8.38 -5.97 -17.38
C GLU A 156 7.35 -5.15 -16.59
N TYR A 157 6.96 -5.63 -15.41
CA TYR A 157 6.05 -4.92 -14.52
C TYR A 157 6.56 -3.52 -14.17
N ARG A 158 7.85 -3.38 -13.81
CA ARG A 158 8.49 -2.12 -13.44
C ARG A 158 8.51 -1.09 -14.57
N ARG A 159 8.67 -1.55 -15.81
CA ARG A 159 8.64 -0.69 -17.01
C ARG A 159 7.25 -0.13 -17.31
N ASN A 160 6.22 -0.89 -17.01
CA ASN A 160 4.85 -0.57 -17.39
C ASN A 160 4.02 0.10 -16.30
N VAL A 161 4.35 -0.13 -15.03
CA VAL A 161 3.58 0.39 -13.89
C VAL A 161 4.45 1.35 -13.07
N PRO A 162 4.01 2.61 -12.85
CA PRO A 162 4.77 3.60 -12.09
C PRO A 162 4.83 3.25 -10.60
N ARG A 163 5.83 3.79 -9.90
CA ARG A 163 6.11 3.48 -8.49
C ARG A 163 5.10 4.11 -7.53
N TRP A 164 4.78 5.40 -7.70
CA TRP A 164 4.04 6.20 -6.72
C TRP A 164 2.77 6.84 -7.26
N LEU A 165 2.75 7.29 -8.50
CA LEU A 165 1.61 7.96 -9.11
C LEU A 165 0.81 6.95 -9.93
N PRO A 166 -0.49 6.75 -9.65
CA PRO A 166 -1.30 5.82 -10.41
C PRO A 166 -1.41 6.22 -11.89
N ARG A 167 -1.26 5.25 -12.79
CA ARG A 167 -1.58 5.45 -14.20
C ARG A 167 -3.11 5.46 -14.41
N PRO A 168 -3.61 6.13 -15.45
CA PRO A 168 -5.05 6.25 -15.68
C PRO A 168 -5.71 4.94 -16.14
N THR A 169 -4.94 4.03 -16.77
CA THR A 169 -5.45 2.75 -17.29
C THR A 169 -4.72 1.57 -16.66
N PRO A 170 -5.41 0.44 -16.36
CA PRO A 170 -4.77 -0.71 -15.77
C PRO A 170 -3.79 -1.39 -16.74
N TRP A 171 -2.59 -1.70 -16.29
CA TRP A 171 -1.68 -2.56 -17.04
C TRP A 171 -2.19 -4.00 -17.07
N ARG A 172 -1.97 -4.66 -18.19
CA ARG A 172 -2.21 -6.11 -18.36
C ARG A 172 -0.90 -6.75 -18.83
N PRO A 173 -0.42 -7.81 -18.15
CA PRO A 173 0.70 -8.59 -18.68
C PRO A 173 0.36 -9.07 -20.10
N GLU A 174 1.32 -8.98 -21.00
CA GLU A 174 1.19 -9.61 -22.31
C GLU A 174 1.23 -11.13 -22.08
N GLY A 175 0.07 -11.76 -22.12
CA GLY A 175 -0.03 -13.22 -22.03
C GLY A 175 0.56 -13.87 -23.29
N PRO A 176 0.90 -15.18 -23.25
CA PRO A 176 1.44 -15.91 -24.41
C PRO A 176 0.48 -15.95 -25.62
N GLU A 177 -0.70 -15.36 -25.52
CA GLU A 177 -1.72 -15.32 -26.56
C GLU A 177 -1.60 -14.08 -27.49
N SER A 178 -0.87 -13.02 -27.10
CA SER A 178 -0.66 -11.83 -27.94
C SER A 178 0.44 -12.00 -28.99
N ALA A 179 1.21 -13.11 -28.93
CA ALA A 179 2.24 -13.46 -29.92
C ALA A 179 1.69 -14.26 -31.12
N ARG A 180 0.39 -14.42 -31.23
CA ARG A 180 -0.29 -15.12 -32.35
C ARG A 180 -1.29 -14.21 -33.07
N GLY A 181 -0.85 -13.06 -33.47
CA GLY A 181 -1.60 -12.15 -34.34
C GLY A 181 -0.72 -11.62 -35.44
#